data_6770ef01285679e1fbd709e5fef5b89c
#
_entry.id   6770ef01285679e1fbd709e5fef5b89c
#
_cell.length_a   1.000
_cell.length_b   1.000
_cell.length_c   1.000
_cell.angle_alpha   90.00
_cell.angle_beta   90.00
_cell.angle_gamma   90.00
#
_symmetry.space_group_name_H-M   'P 1'
#
loop_
_entity.id
_entity.type
_entity.pdbx_description
1 polymer ?
#
loop_
_entity_poly.entity_id
_entity_poly.type
_entity_poly.pdbx_seq_one_letter_code
_entity_poly.pdbx_strand_id
1 'polypeptide(L)'
;MDSLFLFQFACFIFMLVNAFIVALSHLHVRWENKRYERSRWMIVAALIGLAIQYVLQMTFGFRAMHDNLGAVINILLYTPCFSLISIGIYNIETTRANLRKMILMCSGIYAAIIVVFCVGISLHHSLYIREGLYLMLTLFCVSVFYCIYMIIQEMIRRKNMLETMAATDLLP
;
A
#
# COMPACT_ATOMS: atom_id res chain seq x y z
N MET A 1 -16.30 -17.21 -20.85
CA MET A 1 -15.88 -16.26 -19.81
C MET A 1 -14.39 -16.47 -19.61
N ASP A 2 -13.58 -15.47 -19.88
CA ASP A 2 -12.12 -15.62 -19.83
C ASP A 2 -11.66 -15.90 -18.39
N SER A 3 -10.77 -16.86 -18.24
CA SER A 3 -10.22 -17.23 -16.92
C SER A 3 -9.60 -16.03 -16.20
N LEU A 4 -9.07 -15.07 -16.95
CA LEU A 4 -8.54 -13.82 -16.44
C LEU A 4 -9.61 -12.92 -15.79
N PHE A 5 -10.79 -12.82 -16.42
CA PHE A 5 -11.91 -12.04 -15.88
C PHE A 5 -12.41 -12.62 -14.55
N LEU A 6 -12.56 -13.94 -14.50
CA LEU A 6 -12.97 -14.64 -13.25
C LEU A 6 -11.96 -14.39 -12.12
N PHE A 7 -10.66 -14.45 -12.43
CA PHE A 7 -9.61 -14.18 -11.44
C PHE A 7 -9.67 -12.73 -10.93
N GLN A 8 -9.82 -11.76 -11.84
CA GLN A 8 -9.94 -10.35 -11.46
C GLN A 8 -11.19 -10.08 -10.63
N PHE A 9 -12.31 -10.71 -10.98
CA PHE A 9 -13.56 -10.61 -10.22
C PHE A 9 -13.43 -11.21 -8.83
N ALA A 10 -12.79 -12.37 -8.70
CA ALA A 10 -12.51 -12.98 -7.40
C ALA A 10 -11.63 -12.07 -6.52
N CYS A 11 -10.57 -11.47 -7.09
CA CYS A 11 -9.72 -10.51 -6.39
C CYS A 11 -10.49 -9.26 -5.95
N PHE A 12 -11.37 -8.74 -6.81
CA PHE A 12 -12.26 -7.61 -6.48
C PHE A 12 -13.14 -7.92 -5.26
N ILE A 13 -13.84 -9.06 -5.29
CA ILE A 13 -14.68 -9.48 -4.16
C ILE A 13 -13.84 -9.67 -2.90
N PHE A 14 -12.68 -10.30 -3.00
CA PHE A 14 -11.77 -10.48 -1.87
C PHE A 14 -11.35 -9.16 -1.24
N MET A 15 -11.00 -8.14 -2.05
CA MET A 15 -10.63 -6.81 -1.54
C MET A 15 -11.81 -6.11 -0.87
N LEU A 16 -13.02 -6.20 -1.44
CA LEU A 16 -14.23 -5.63 -0.84
C LEU A 16 -14.57 -6.29 0.50
N VAL A 17 -14.56 -7.62 0.57
CA VAL A 17 -14.84 -8.35 1.80
C VAL A 17 -13.85 -7.96 2.90
N ASN A 18 -12.55 -7.90 2.59
CA ASN A 18 -11.54 -7.46 3.56
C ASN A 18 -11.76 -5.99 3.98
N ALA A 19 -12.12 -5.09 3.06
CA ALA A 19 -12.45 -3.71 3.38
C ALA A 19 -13.63 -3.62 4.37
N PHE A 20 -14.69 -4.42 4.15
CA PHE A 20 -15.83 -4.50 5.06
C PHE A 20 -15.44 -5.08 6.43
N ILE A 21 -14.67 -6.17 6.47
CA ILE A 21 -14.19 -6.78 7.72
C ILE A 21 -13.41 -5.74 8.53
N VAL A 22 -12.48 -5.03 7.90
CA VAL A 22 -11.67 -3.98 8.57
C VAL A 22 -12.54 -2.79 8.98
N ALA A 23 -13.49 -2.37 8.16
CA ALA A 23 -14.41 -1.26 8.48
C ALA A 23 -15.34 -1.59 9.66
N LEU A 24 -15.82 -2.84 9.72
CA LEU A 24 -16.71 -3.31 10.79
C LEU A 24 -15.97 -3.77 12.05
N SER A 25 -14.66 -4.00 11.98
CA SER A 25 -13.85 -4.37 13.14
C SER A 25 -13.76 -3.20 14.13
N HIS A 26 -14.89 -2.88 14.74
CA HIS A 26 -15.01 -1.92 15.83
C HIS A 26 -14.59 -2.64 17.11
N LEU A 27 -13.27 -2.76 17.27
CA LEU A 27 -12.74 -3.16 18.57
C LEU A 27 -13.20 -2.10 19.58
N HIS A 28 -13.97 -2.53 20.56
CA HIS A 28 -14.42 -1.74 21.70
C HIS A 28 -13.23 -1.36 22.61
N VAL A 29 -12.14 -0.94 21.97
CA VAL A 29 -10.98 -0.41 22.63
C VAL A 29 -11.30 1.04 22.95
N ARG A 30 -11.51 1.31 24.25
CA ARG A 30 -11.69 2.63 24.88
C ARG A 30 -11.53 3.81 23.93
N TRP A 31 -12.48 4.69 23.94
CA TRP A 31 -12.68 5.92 23.16
C TRP A 31 -11.45 6.81 22.90
N GLU A 32 -10.27 6.46 23.42
CA GLU A 32 -9.07 7.29 23.35
C GLU A 32 -8.13 6.97 22.18
N ASN A 33 -8.32 5.89 21.43
CA ASN A 33 -7.33 5.54 20.41
C ASN A 33 -7.67 6.06 19.01
N LYS A 34 -7.71 7.40 18.86
CA LYS A 34 -7.82 8.09 17.55
C LYS A 34 -6.79 7.61 16.50
N ARG A 35 -5.68 7.02 16.96
CA ARG A 35 -4.66 6.46 16.07
C ARG A 35 -5.15 5.18 15.40
N TYR A 36 -5.73 4.26 16.17
CA TYR A 36 -6.29 3.03 15.65
C TYR A 36 -7.37 3.31 14.62
N GLU A 37 -8.28 4.21 14.93
CA GLU A 37 -9.37 4.58 14.03
C GLU A 37 -8.85 5.18 12.72
N ARG A 38 -7.86 6.08 12.78
CA ARG A 38 -7.21 6.62 11.60
C ARG A 38 -6.52 5.54 10.77
N SER A 39 -5.78 4.63 11.40
CA SER A 39 -5.11 3.51 10.74
C SER A 39 -6.10 2.59 10.05
N ARG A 40 -7.20 2.25 10.72
CA ARG A 40 -8.28 1.45 10.17
C ARG A 40 -8.82 2.07 8.88
N TRP A 41 -9.17 3.36 8.90
CA TRP A 41 -9.69 4.05 7.73
C TRP A 41 -8.67 4.19 6.60
N MET A 42 -7.38 4.32 6.91
CA MET A 42 -6.32 4.29 5.90
C MET A 42 -6.25 2.94 5.19
N ILE A 43 -6.34 1.84 5.94
CA ILE A 43 -6.34 0.49 5.37
C ILE A 43 -7.62 0.26 4.54
N VAL A 44 -8.78 0.66 5.03
CA VAL A 44 -10.06 0.57 4.29
C VAL A 44 -9.98 1.34 2.98
N ALA A 45 -9.49 2.59 3.01
CA ALA A 45 -9.33 3.40 1.80
C ALA A 45 -8.40 2.74 0.79
N ALA A 46 -7.30 2.15 1.24
CA ALA A 46 -6.37 1.42 0.37
C ALA A 46 -7.00 0.18 -0.25
N LEU A 47 -7.74 -0.63 0.51
CA LEU A 47 -8.44 -1.81 0.01
C LEU A 47 -9.53 -1.45 -1.00
N ILE A 48 -10.27 -0.36 -0.76
CA ILE A 48 -11.23 0.19 -1.74
C ILE A 48 -10.50 0.66 -3.00
N GLY A 49 -9.35 1.33 -2.88
CA GLY A 49 -8.52 1.73 -4.01
C GLY A 49 -8.08 0.53 -4.86
N LEU A 50 -7.68 -0.57 -4.22
CA LEU A 50 -7.34 -1.82 -4.90
C LEU A 50 -8.57 -2.45 -5.57
N ALA A 51 -9.74 -2.42 -4.93
CA ALA A 51 -10.98 -2.91 -5.53
C ALA A 51 -11.35 -2.09 -6.78
N ILE A 52 -11.28 -0.77 -6.72
CA ILE A 52 -11.52 0.13 -7.87
C ILE A 52 -10.56 -0.21 -9.02
N GLN A 53 -9.29 -0.47 -8.72
CA GLN A 53 -8.29 -0.87 -9.70
C GLN A 53 -8.72 -2.15 -10.47
N TYR A 54 -9.25 -3.17 -9.78
CA TYR A 54 -9.78 -4.37 -10.44
C TYR A 54 -10.99 -4.08 -11.33
N VAL A 55 -11.89 -3.19 -10.90
CA VAL A 55 -13.04 -2.74 -11.72
C VAL A 55 -12.54 -2.04 -12.99
N LEU A 56 -11.56 -1.15 -12.87
CA LEU A 56 -10.96 -0.47 -14.02
C LEU A 56 -10.31 -1.47 -15.00
N GLN A 57 -9.63 -2.49 -14.49
CA GLN A 57 -9.06 -3.53 -15.33
C GLN A 57 -10.12 -4.37 -16.06
N MET A 58 -11.23 -4.71 -15.40
CA MET A 58 -12.33 -5.47 -16.01
C MET A 58 -13.10 -4.66 -17.05
N THR A 59 -13.31 -3.36 -16.79
CA THR A 59 -14.08 -2.48 -17.70
C THR A 59 -13.28 -2.03 -18.92
N PHE A 60 -12.03 -1.65 -18.72
CA PHE A 60 -11.22 -1.07 -19.80
C PHE A 60 -10.26 -2.06 -20.45
N GLY A 61 -10.07 -3.24 -19.89
CA GLY A 61 -9.23 -4.28 -20.48
C GLY A 61 -7.79 -3.85 -20.76
N PHE A 62 -7.21 -2.96 -19.93
CA PHE A 62 -5.88 -2.37 -20.18
C PHE A 62 -4.78 -3.40 -20.45
N ARG A 63 -4.89 -4.61 -19.89
CA ARG A 63 -3.96 -5.70 -20.14
C ARG A 63 -4.11 -6.31 -21.54
N ALA A 64 -5.32 -6.26 -22.10
CA ALA A 64 -5.57 -6.79 -23.43
C ALA A 64 -5.17 -5.79 -24.55
N MET A 65 -5.14 -4.49 -24.21
CA MET A 65 -4.77 -3.45 -25.19
C MET A 65 -3.24 -3.39 -25.41
N HIS A 66 -2.45 -3.33 -24.33
CA HIS A 66 -0.99 -3.35 -24.40
C HIS A 66 -0.40 -3.65 -23.00
N ASP A 67 0.54 -4.57 -22.94
CA ASP A 67 1.17 -5.02 -21.68
C ASP A 67 1.81 -3.88 -20.88
N ASN A 68 2.47 -2.95 -21.56
CA ASN A 68 3.15 -1.83 -20.92
C ASN A 68 2.17 -0.83 -20.28
N LEU A 69 1.04 -0.53 -20.91
CA LEU A 69 0.05 0.41 -20.39
C LEU A 69 -0.59 -0.14 -19.09
N GLY A 70 -0.95 -1.42 -19.11
CA GLY A 70 -1.50 -2.10 -17.94
C GLY A 70 -0.52 -2.08 -16.76
N ALA A 71 0.78 -2.30 -17.01
CA ALA A 71 1.81 -2.26 -15.99
C ALA A 71 1.98 -0.85 -15.40
N VAL A 72 2.00 0.20 -16.22
CA VAL A 72 2.11 1.59 -15.77
C VAL A 72 0.93 1.97 -14.86
N ILE A 73 -0.30 1.68 -15.28
CA ILE A 73 -1.51 1.96 -14.49
C ILE A 73 -1.49 1.20 -13.17
N ASN A 74 -1.06 -0.07 -13.20
CA ASN A 74 -0.93 -0.87 -11.99
C ASN A 74 0.07 -0.25 -10.99
N ILE A 75 1.25 0.17 -11.45
CA ILE A 75 2.25 0.80 -10.59
C ILE A 75 1.70 2.09 -9.98
N LEU A 76 1.04 2.94 -10.78
CA LEU A 76 0.47 4.20 -10.30
C LEU A 76 -0.61 4.01 -9.24
N LEU A 77 -1.43 2.97 -9.35
CA LEU A 77 -2.53 2.71 -8.41
C LEU A 77 -2.09 1.84 -7.22
N TYR A 78 -1.24 0.85 -7.44
CA TYR A 78 -0.79 -0.02 -6.34
C TYR A 78 0.16 0.68 -5.38
N THR A 79 1.06 1.55 -5.87
CA THR A 79 2.02 2.23 -5.00
C THR A 79 1.36 3.00 -3.85
N PRO A 80 0.37 3.89 -4.07
CA PRO A 80 -0.28 4.60 -2.98
C PRO A 80 -1.11 3.66 -2.09
N CYS A 81 -1.75 2.63 -2.66
CA CYS A 81 -2.53 1.68 -1.86
C CYS A 81 -1.64 0.87 -0.90
N PHE A 82 -0.53 0.30 -1.38
CA PHE A 82 0.41 -0.42 -0.52
C PHE A 82 1.07 0.50 0.50
N SER A 83 1.42 1.73 0.12
CA SER A 83 1.95 2.72 1.05
C SER A 83 0.94 3.06 2.15
N LEU A 84 -0.33 3.25 1.83
CA LEU A 84 -1.39 3.52 2.82
C LEU A 84 -1.62 2.36 3.78
N ILE A 85 -1.62 1.11 3.30
CA ILE A 85 -1.72 -0.08 4.16
C ILE A 85 -0.53 -0.10 5.13
N SER A 86 0.67 0.06 4.61
CA SER A 86 1.89 0.01 5.39
C SER A 86 1.97 1.14 6.44
N ILE A 87 1.61 2.36 6.04
CA ILE A 87 1.53 3.52 6.96
C ILE A 87 0.43 3.28 8.00
N GLY A 88 -0.71 2.71 7.61
CA GLY A 88 -1.80 2.36 8.52
C GLY A 88 -1.35 1.38 9.61
N ILE A 89 -0.68 0.30 9.21
CA ILE A 89 -0.12 -0.70 10.15
C ILE A 89 0.92 -0.05 11.05
N TYR A 90 1.86 0.70 10.47
CA TYR A 90 2.96 1.35 11.19
C TYR A 90 2.46 2.43 12.17
N ASN A 91 1.39 3.17 11.80
CA ASN A 91 0.83 4.24 12.65
C ASN A 91 0.24 3.72 13.97
N ILE A 92 -0.25 2.48 14.01
CA ILE A 92 -0.82 1.90 15.25
C ILE A 92 0.23 1.93 16.35
N GLU A 93 1.49 1.74 15.99
CA GLU A 93 2.51 1.26 16.90
C GLU A 93 3.69 2.22 17.10
N THR A 94 3.95 3.13 16.15
CA THR A 94 5.20 3.90 16.14
C THR A 94 5.08 5.30 16.77
N THR A 95 6.23 5.94 16.98
CA THR A 95 6.30 7.35 17.39
C THR A 95 5.92 8.28 16.25
N ARG A 96 5.41 9.49 16.57
CA ARG A 96 5.03 10.48 15.54
C ARG A 96 6.20 10.88 14.64
N ALA A 97 7.42 10.94 15.16
CA ALA A 97 8.60 11.31 14.39
C ALA A 97 8.94 10.27 13.32
N ASN A 98 8.93 8.99 13.68
CA ASN A 98 9.21 7.88 12.77
C ASN A 98 8.10 7.72 11.72
N LEU A 99 6.83 7.90 12.13
CA LEU A 99 5.71 7.90 11.21
C LEU A 99 5.85 9.00 10.14
N ARG A 100 6.25 10.21 10.55
CA ARG A 100 6.45 11.32 9.62
C ARG A 100 7.56 11.02 8.61
N LYS A 101 8.66 10.39 9.04
CA LYS A 101 9.73 9.95 8.14
C LYS A 101 9.22 8.92 7.11
N MET A 102 8.43 7.94 7.55
CA MET A 102 7.86 6.94 6.66
C MET A 102 6.92 7.58 5.62
N ILE A 103 6.04 8.48 6.05
CA ILE A 103 5.14 9.20 5.14
C ILE A 103 5.93 10.01 4.10
N LEU A 104 6.97 10.74 4.53
CA LEU A 104 7.81 11.53 3.62
C LEU A 104 8.53 10.66 2.60
N MET A 105 9.07 9.51 3.01
CA MET A 105 9.73 8.57 2.09
C MET A 105 8.75 7.98 1.09
N CYS A 106 7.60 7.46 1.55
CA CYS A 106 6.58 6.90 0.66
C CYS A 106 6.03 7.94 -0.33
N SER A 107 5.73 9.16 0.14
CA SER A 107 5.24 10.24 -0.73
C SER A 107 6.33 10.73 -1.70
N GLY A 108 7.58 10.78 -1.28
CA GLY A 108 8.71 11.14 -2.14
C GLY A 108 8.93 10.13 -3.28
N ILE A 109 8.88 8.83 -2.96
CA ILE A 109 9.01 7.77 -3.98
C ILE A 109 7.81 7.83 -4.95
N TYR A 110 6.59 8.01 -4.43
CA TYR A 110 5.41 8.13 -5.29
C TYR A 110 5.46 9.37 -6.19
N ALA A 111 5.90 10.51 -5.67
CA ALA A 111 6.13 11.71 -6.46
C ALA A 111 7.18 11.48 -7.56
N ALA A 112 8.27 10.76 -7.26
CA ALA A 112 9.27 10.38 -8.25
C ALA A 112 8.67 9.50 -9.36
N ILE A 113 7.81 8.53 -9.03
CA ILE A 113 7.09 7.70 -10.01
C ILE A 113 6.22 8.57 -10.92
N ILE A 114 5.48 9.54 -10.36
CA ILE A 114 4.65 10.47 -11.15
C ILE A 114 5.53 11.34 -12.07
N VAL A 115 6.65 11.83 -11.59
CA VAL A 115 7.58 12.64 -12.40
C VAL A 115 8.13 11.82 -13.56
N VAL A 116 8.57 10.58 -13.32
CA VAL A 116 9.05 9.68 -14.39
C VAL A 116 7.96 9.43 -15.42
N PHE A 117 6.71 9.22 -14.98
CA PHE A 117 5.56 9.04 -15.84
C PHE A 117 5.30 10.29 -16.71
N CYS A 118 5.24 11.48 -16.10
CA CYS A 118 4.99 12.75 -16.78
C CYS A 118 6.11 13.09 -17.78
N VAL A 119 7.37 12.91 -17.39
CA VAL A 119 8.54 13.15 -18.26
C VAL A 119 8.51 12.19 -19.45
N GLY A 120 8.18 10.93 -19.19
CA GLY A 120 8.08 9.93 -20.23
C GLY A 120 7.02 10.30 -21.28
N ILE A 121 5.83 10.70 -20.86
CA ILE A 121 4.77 11.17 -21.79
C ILE A 121 5.24 12.40 -22.58
N SER A 122 5.88 13.35 -21.92
CA SER A 122 6.35 14.59 -22.55
C SER A 122 7.42 14.36 -23.61
N LEU A 123 8.32 13.39 -23.41
CA LEU A 123 9.41 13.10 -24.32
C LEU A 123 8.98 12.22 -25.50
N HIS A 124 8.10 11.26 -25.28
CA HIS A 124 7.75 10.25 -26.30
C HIS A 124 6.38 10.48 -26.94
N HIS A 125 5.60 11.46 -26.48
CA HIS A 125 4.22 11.73 -26.90
C HIS A 125 3.32 10.48 -26.95
N SER A 126 3.70 9.44 -26.23
CA SER A 126 2.98 8.17 -26.14
C SER A 126 2.96 7.64 -24.72
N LEU A 127 1.89 6.92 -24.36
CA LEU A 127 1.78 6.21 -23.08
C LEU A 127 2.69 4.97 -23.00
N TYR A 128 3.39 4.62 -24.10
CA TYR A 128 4.23 3.43 -24.23
C TYR A 128 5.70 3.73 -23.89
N ILE A 129 5.98 3.91 -22.60
CA ILE A 129 7.32 4.28 -22.14
C ILE A 129 8.01 3.03 -21.62
N ARG A 130 8.69 2.30 -22.48
CA ARG A 130 9.39 1.07 -22.07
C ARG A 130 10.50 1.32 -21.05
N GLU A 131 11.32 2.33 -21.29
CA GLU A 131 12.45 2.66 -20.39
C GLU A 131 11.96 3.26 -19.06
N GLY A 132 10.98 4.17 -19.11
CA GLY A 132 10.34 4.74 -17.93
C GLY A 132 9.64 3.69 -17.06
N LEU A 133 9.06 2.65 -17.70
CA LEU A 133 8.41 1.55 -16.99
C LEU A 133 9.37 0.79 -16.07
N TYR A 134 10.59 0.47 -16.53
CA TYR A 134 11.58 -0.20 -15.69
C TYR A 134 11.99 0.66 -14.49
N LEU A 135 12.16 1.96 -14.70
CA LEU A 135 12.48 2.88 -13.60
C LEU A 135 11.32 2.99 -12.61
N MET A 136 10.08 3.11 -13.10
CA MET A 136 8.88 3.12 -12.23
C MET A 136 8.75 1.82 -11.45
N LEU A 137 8.99 0.66 -12.08
CA LEU A 137 8.95 -0.65 -11.45
C LEU A 137 10.02 -0.76 -10.34
N THR A 138 11.24 -0.29 -10.62
CA THR A 138 12.32 -0.28 -9.64
C THR A 138 11.95 0.58 -8.43
N LEU A 139 11.42 1.79 -8.64
CA LEU A 139 10.95 2.67 -7.57
C LEU A 139 9.80 2.04 -6.77
N PHE A 140 8.88 1.35 -7.44
CA PHE A 140 7.81 0.61 -6.78
C PHE A 140 8.37 -0.51 -5.88
N CYS A 141 9.31 -1.33 -6.39
CA CYS A 141 9.96 -2.36 -5.60
C CYS A 141 10.68 -1.77 -4.38
N VAL A 142 11.43 -0.68 -4.56
CA VAL A 142 12.10 0.03 -3.45
C VAL A 142 11.09 0.48 -2.41
N SER A 143 9.94 1.03 -2.83
CA SER A 143 8.88 1.45 -1.91
C SER A 143 8.33 0.28 -1.09
N VAL A 144 8.04 -0.85 -1.75
CA VAL A 144 7.51 -2.05 -1.09
C VAL A 144 8.51 -2.62 -0.09
N PHE A 145 9.78 -2.80 -0.51
CA PHE A 145 10.83 -3.31 0.37
C PHE A 145 11.08 -2.39 1.56
N TYR A 146 11.10 -1.08 1.35
CA TYR A 146 11.21 -0.10 2.43
C TYR A 146 10.07 -0.23 3.44
N CYS A 147 8.83 -0.33 2.97
CA CYS A 147 7.66 -0.50 3.83
C CYS A 147 7.73 -1.80 4.65
N ILE A 148 8.07 -2.92 4.02
CA ILE A 148 8.23 -4.21 4.69
C ILE A 148 9.34 -4.13 5.76
N TYR A 149 10.49 -3.56 5.41
CA TYR A 149 11.61 -3.38 6.32
C TYR A 149 11.21 -2.58 7.57
N MET A 150 10.51 -1.46 7.40
CA MET A 150 10.06 -0.61 8.50
C MET A 150 9.06 -1.33 9.42
N ILE A 151 8.14 -2.11 8.86
CA ILE A 151 7.17 -2.90 9.64
C ILE A 151 7.92 -3.98 10.44
N ILE A 152 8.82 -4.73 9.81
CA ILE A 152 9.60 -5.78 10.47
C ILE A 152 10.43 -5.21 11.61
N GLN A 153 11.13 -4.09 11.39
CA GLN A 153 11.90 -3.43 12.44
C GLN A 153 11.05 -3.04 13.65
N GLU A 154 9.86 -2.50 13.39
CA GLU A 154 8.95 -2.13 14.47
C GLU A 154 8.43 -3.34 15.24
N MET A 155 8.12 -4.45 14.55
CA MET A 155 7.73 -5.71 15.17
C MET A 155 8.83 -6.29 16.08
N ILE A 156 10.08 -6.29 15.58
CA ILE A 156 11.24 -6.77 16.36
C ILE A 156 11.46 -5.88 17.60
N ARG A 157 11.39 -4.56 17.43
CA ARG A 157 11.53 -3.62 18.53
C ARG A 157 10.52 -3.87 19.64
N ARG A 158 9.27 -4.17 19.28
CA ARG A 158 8.20 -4.47 20.24
C ARG A 158 8.40 -5.79 20.94
N LYS A 159 8.78 -6.82 20.19
CA LYS A 159 9.09 -8.11 20.79
C LYS A 159 10.14 -7.94 21.90
N ASN A 160 11.22 -7.22 21.60
CA ASN A 160 12.30 -6.97 22.57
C ASN A 160 11.82 -6.15 23.78
N MET A 161 10.93 -5.16 23.57
CA MET A 161 10.34 -4.40 24.69
C MET A 161 9.46 -5.28 25.59
N LEU A 162 8.63 -6.13 25.02
CA LEU A 162 7.78 -7.04 25.77
C LEU A 162 8.59 -8.06 26.57
N GLU A 163 9.67 -8.59 25.99
CA GLU A 163 10.58 -9.51 26.67
C GLU A 163 11.29 -8.82 27.86
N THR A 164 11.70 -7.56 27.69
CA THR A 164 12.34 -6.78 28.76
C THR A 164 11.36 -6.49 29.89
N MET A 165 10.10 -6.15 29.59
CA MET A 165 9.06 -5.92 30.59
C MET A 165 8.73 -7.22 31.34
N ALA A 166 8.57 -8.34 30.64
CA ALA A 166 8.32 -9.64 31.27
C ALA A 166 9.49 -10.09 32.18
N ALA A 167 10.73 -9.76 31.80
CA ALA A 167 11.90 -10.07 32.61
C ALA A 167 11.97 -9.20 33.89
N THR A 168 11.52 -7.93 33.86
CA THR A 168 11.48 -7.03 35.00
C THR A 168 10.37 -7.40 35.97
N ASP A 169 9.25 -7.95 35.54
CA ASP A 169 8.15 -8.40 36.41
C ASP A 169 8.46 -9.73 37.12
N LEU A 170 9.52 -10.44 36.72
CA LEU A 170 9.97 -11.70 37.33
C LEU A 170 11.12 -11.53 38.35
N LEU A 171 11.63 -10.32 38.53
CA LEU A 171 12.62 -10.02 39.52
C LEU A 171 11.91 -9.59 40.83
N PRO A 172 12.10 -10.34 41.96
CA PRO A 172 11.49 -10.04 43.25
C PRO A 172 11.99 -8.73 43.89
#